data_6d8f57d3c8a5064951004ec07d405c24
#
_entry.id   6d8f57d3c8a5064951004ec07d405c24
#
_cell.length_a   1.000
_cell.length_b   1.000
_cell.length_c   1.000
_cell.angle_alpha   90.00
_cell.angle_beta   90.00
_cell.angle_gamma   90.00
#
_symmetry.space_group_name_H-M   'P 1'
#
loop_
_entity.id
_entity.type
_entity.pdbx_description
1 polymer ?
#
loop_
_entity_poly.entity_id
_entity_poly.type
_entity_poly.pdbx_seq_one_letter_code
_entity_poly.pdbx_strand_id
1 'polypeptide(L)'
;MYKRQIPVLVATGLFMGLRGLLTQKEILAIFSMTPDDISGNFLMWTQILTDTAFAFLPALVAWSAFKVFGGSPVIGIVLGLMLVHPNLPNAYQVASGDASPIIMFGFIPVVGYQGTVLPAFISGFIGAKLERNLRKVIPDSLDLLLTPFLVLAIMSVLSLFAIGPVFHQLEVVVLNATKWTLGLPFGIAGLLIGGFQQLIVVTGIHHIFNFLEVQLLADNGRNAFNALISAATAGQAGAVLAVAIKTKDKKIKQIAYPSALSAVLGITEPAIFGINLRFVRPFVMAMVGGAAGGFFASIFKLSATGMAVTVIPGTLLYLDNVFMYLLMLLISIGVSFVLTYMFGYSDKMLKNE
;
A
#
# COMPACT_ATOMS: atom_id res chain seq x y z
N MET A 1 -2.37 15.99 4.21
CA MET A 1 -2.35 15.51 2.82
C MET A 1 -3.34 14.35 2.61
N TYR A 2 -3.25 13.27 3.35
CA TYR A 2 -4.06 12.06 3.18
C TYR A 2 -5.54 12.16 3.57
N LYS A 3 -5.95 13.09 4.46
CA LYS A 3 -7.34 13.18 4.99
C LYS A 3 -8.45 13.22 3.91
N ARG A 4 -8.16 13.71 2.70
CA ARG A 4 -9.15 13.80 1.60
C ARG A 4 -9.21 12.56 0.72
N GLN A 5 -8.15 11.75 0.71
CA GLN A 5 -8.04 10.54 -0.09
C GLN A 5 -8.58 9.30 0.65
N ILE A 6 -8.57 9.34 2.01
CA ILE A 6 -8.99 8.22 2.86
C ILE A 6 -10.36 7.65 2.48
N PRO A 7 -11.44 8.44 2.29
CA PRO A 7 -12.75 7.86 1.97
C PRO A 7 -12.75 7.05 0.67
N VAL A 8 -12.01 7.51 -0.35
CA VAL A 8 -11.89 6.82 -1.64
C VAL A 8 -11.09 5.53 -1.47
N LEU A 9 -9.96 5.59 -0.76
CA LEU A 9 -9.13 4.41 -0.48
C LEU A 9 -9.89 3.37 0.37
N VAL A 10 -10.68 3.81 1.36
CA VAL A 10 -11.55 2.91 2.15
C VAL A 10 -12.56 2.21 1.24
N ALA A 11 -13.28 2.95 0.41
CA ALA A 11 -14.29 2.38 -0.47
C ALA A 11 -13.67 1.39 -1.47
N THR A 12 -12.59 1.79 -2.13
CA THR A 12 -11.85 0.94 -3.08
C THR A 12 -11.30 -0.29 -2.39
N GLY A 13 -10.75 -0.14 -1.19
CA GLY A 13 -10.24 -1.24 -0.38
C GLY A 13 -11.33 -2.25 -0.01
N LEU A 14 -12.51 -1.80 0.37
CA LEU A 14 -13.65 -2.69 0.63
C LEU A 14 -14.08 -3.44 -0.64
N PHE A 15 -14.12 -2.77 -1.80
CA PHE A 15 -14.41 -3.43 -3.07
C PHE A 15 -13.35 -4.47 -3.44
N MET A 16 -12.05 -4.19 -3.21
CA MET A 16 -10.97 -5.18 -3.43
C MET A 16 -11.15 -6.41 -2.53
N GLY A 17 -11.41 -6.22 -1.25
CA GLY A 17 -11.67 -7.31 -0.32
C GLY A 17 -12.88 -8.14 -0.74
N LEU A 18 -13.99 -7.50 -1.12
CA LEU A 18 -15.18 -8.18 -1.61
C LEU A 18 -14.92 -8.95 -2.91
N ARG A 19 -14.23 -8.33 -3.88
CA ARG A 19 -13.83 -9.00 -5.13
C ARG A 19 -12.93 -10.20 -4.84
N GLY A 20 -11.94 -10.05 -3.95
CA GLY A 20 -11.06 -11.15 -3.54
C GLY A 20 -11.83 -12.34 -2.98
N LEU A 21 -12.85 -12.09 -2.16
CA LEU A 21 -13.74 -13.16 -1.67
C LEU A 21 -14.54 -13.81 -2.79
N LEU A 22 -15.16 -13.00 -3.65
CA LEU A 22 -16.05 -13.50 -4.72
C LEU A 22 -15.31 -14.28 -5.83
N THR A 23 -14.01 -14.10 -5.97
CA THR A 23 -13.19 -14.79 -6.99
C THR A 23 -12.41 -15.98 -6.45
N GLN A 24 -12.51 -16.29 -5.15
CA GLN A 24 -11.81 -17.43 -4.56
C GLN A 24 -12.48 -18.76 -4.93
N LYS A 25 -11.65 -19.74 -5.34
CA LYS A 25 -12.09 -21.07 -5.77
C LYS A 25 -12.93 -21.78 -4.70
N GLU A 26 -12.53 -21.66 -3.44
CA GLU A 26 -13.17 -22.30 -2.30
C GLU A 26 -14.56 -21.73 -2.02
N ILE A 27 -14.74 -20.42 -2.20
CA ILE A 27 -16.06 -19.78 -2.07
C ILE A 27 -16.95 -20.13 -3.27
N LEU A 28 -16.39 -20.09 -4.46
CA LEU A 28 -17.14 -20.47 -5.67
C LEU A 28 -17.59 -21.93 -5.63
N ALA A 29 -16.76 -22.83 -5.09
CA ALA A 29 -17.12 -24.24 -4.91
C ALA A 29 -18.35 -24.45 -4.01
N ILE A 30 -18.59 -23.57 -3.01
CA ILE A 30 -19.81 -23.63 -2.18
C ILE A 30 -21.07 -23.42 -3.04
N PHE A 31 -20.95 -22.64 -4.12
CA PHE A 31 -22.04 -22.37 -5.08
C PHE A 31 -21.97 -23.28 -6.30
N SER A 32 -21.14 -24.34 -6.27
CA SER A 32 -20.90 -25.24 -7.41
C SER A 32 -20.40 -24.49 -8.67
N MET A 33 -19.65 -23.41 -8.46
CA MET A 33 -19.06 -22.59 -9.50
C MET A 33 -17.53 -22.72 -9.51
N THR A 34 -16.93 -22.47 -10.66
CA THR A 34 -15.49 -22.34 -10.87
C THR A 34 -15.14 -20.90 -11.26
N PRO A 35 -13.88 -20.46 -11.18
CA PRO A 35 -13.47 -19.15 -11.68
C PRO A 35 -13.82 -18.92 -13.17
N ASP A 36 -13.87 -19.99 -13.96
CA ASP A 36 -14.17 -19.93 -15.41
C ASP A 36 -15.68 -19.70 -15.68
N ASP A 37 -16.54 -19.95 -14.70
CA ASP A 37 -17.99 -19.67 -14.79
C ASP A 37 -18.30 -18.17 -14.58
N ILE A 38 -17.33 -17.39 -14.10
CA ILE A 38 -17.51 -15.96 -13.92
C ILE A 38 -17.30 -15.26 -15.26
N SER A 39 -18.28 -14.46 -15.67
CA SER A 39 -18.15 -13.67 -16.90
C SER A 39 -16.88 -12.81 -16.88
N GLY A 40 -16.05 -12.90 -17.93
CA GLY A 40 -14.85 -12.09 -18.10
C GLY A 40 -15.15 -10.57 -18.07
N ASN A 41 -16.31 -10.16 -18.58
CA ASN A 41 -16.76 -8.77 -18.52
C ASN A 41 -17.05 -8.33 -17.08
N PHE A 42 -17.62 -9.21 -16.25
CA PHE A 42 -17.84 -8.91 -14.82
C PHE A 42 -16.50 -8.80 -14.09
N LEU A 43 -15.55 -9.70 -14.33
CA LEU A 43 -14.21 -9.63 -13.76
C LEU A 43 -13.50 -8.33 -14.16
N MET A 44 -13.58 -7.95 -15.43
CA MET A 44 -13.00 -6.69 -15.92
C MET A 44 -13.66 -5.48 -15.27
N TRP A 45 -14.99 -5.44 -15.18
CA TRP A 45 -15.70 -4.34 -14.52
C TRP A 45 -15.31 -4.21 -13.05
N THR A 46 -15.26 -5.31 -12.31
CA THR A 46 -14.83 -5.29 -10.90
C THR A 46 -13.37 -4.86 -10.77
N GLN A 47 -12.51 -5.22 -11.72
CA GLN A 47 -11.11 -4.79 -11.75
C GLN A 47 -11.00 -3.28 -11.96
N ILE A 48 -11.73 -2.71 -12.90
CA ILE A 48 -11.77 -1.26 -13.09
C ILE A 48 -12.20 -0.55 -11.81
N LEU A 49 -13.23 -1.07 -11.14
CA LEU A 49 -13.74 -0.50 -9.89
C LEU A 49 -12.71 -0.55 -8.75
N THR A 50 -11.95 -1.64 -8.65
CA THR A 50 -10.98 -1.84 -7.55
C THR A 50 -9.63 -1.20 -7.82
N ASP A 51 -9.13 -1.28 -9.05
CA ASP A 51 -7.74 -0.94 -9.35
C ASP A 51 -7.55 0.55 -9.67
N THR A 52 -8.60 1.24 -10.16
CA THR A 52 -8.47 2.63 -10.63
C THR A 52 -7.87 3.56 -9.59
N ALA A 53 -8.35 3.53 -8.34
CA ALA A 53 -7.85 4.44 -7.30
C ALA A 53 -6.40 4.15 -6.92
N PHE A 54 -6.00 2.88 -6.94
CA PHE A 54 -4.63 2.48 -6.62
C PHE A 54 -3.68 2.70 -7.80
N ALA A 55 -4.06 2.30 -9.02
CA ALA A 55 -3.24 2.50 -10.21
C ALA A 55 -2.92 3.99 -10.45
N PHE A 56 -3.92 4.85 -10.24
CA PHE A 56 -3.79 6.31 -10.40
C PHE A 56 -3.46 7.06 -9.10
N LEU A 57 -3.10 6.36 -8.02
CA LEU A 57 -2.71 6.97 -6.76
C LEU A 57 -1.62 8.04 -6.91
N PRO A 58 -0.59 7.90 -7.76
CA PRO A 58 0.38 8.96 -8.04
C PRO A 58 -0.23 10.29 -8.46
N ALA A 59 -1.31 10.26 -9.25
CA ALA A 59 -2.00 11.49 -9.66
C ALA A 59 -2.66 12.20 -8.47
N LEU A 60 -3.32 11.44 -7.59
CA LEU A 60 -3.95 11.98 -6.38
C LEU A 60 -2.90 12.50 -5.39
N VAL A 61 -1.77 11.83 -5.28
CA VAL A 61 -0.66 12.24 -4.39
C VAL A 61 0.00 13.52 -4.89
N ALA A 62 0.36 13.59 -6.17
CA ALA A 62 0.96 14.78 -6.77
C ALA A 62 0.01 15.99 -6.72
N TRP A 63 -1.28 15.80 -7.04
CA TRP A 63 -2.32 16.82 -6.88
C TRP A 63 -2.38 17.37 -5.45
N SER A 64 -2.38 16.47 -4.47
CA SER A 64 -2.43 16.85 -3.06
C SER A 64 -1.15 17.55 -2.61
N ALA A 65 0.02 17.10 -3.08
CA ALA A 65 1.31 17.72 -2.79
C ALA A 65 1.35 19.17 -3.31
N PHE A 66 0.99 19.39 -4.59
CA PHE A 66 0.92 20.74 -5.14
C PHE A 66 0.01 21.65 -4.32
N LYS A 67 -1.18 21.17 -3.95
CA LYS A 67 -2.13 21.91 -3.14
C LYS A 67 -1.59 22.28 -1.76
N VAL A 68 -0.88 21.35 -1.09
CA VAL A 68 -0.33 21.57 0.25
C VAL A 68 0.85 22.52 0.23
N PHE A 69 1.71 22.40 -0.81
CA PHE A 69 2.93 23.20 -0.92
C PHE A 69 2.74 24.51 -1.72
N GLY A 70 1.49 24.87 -2.03
CA GLY A 70 1.12 26.18 -2.59
C GLY A 70 1.34 26.30 -4.10
N GLY A 71 1.39 25.20 -4.82
CA GLY A 71 1.35 25.15 -6.29
C GLY A 71 -0.06 24.91 -6.82
N SER A 72 -0.22 24.90 -8.14
CA SER A 72 -1.48 24.61 -8.84
C SER A 72 -1.81 23.12 -8.77
N PRO A 73 -2.94 22.72 -8.13
CA PRO A 73 -3.33 21.30 -8.07
C PRO A 73 -3.56 20.68 -9.46
N VAL A 74 -3.94 21.48 -10.46
CA VAL A 74 -4.15 21.00 -11.83
C VAL A 74 -2.83 20.59 -12.48
N ILE A 75 -1.76 21.36 -12.29
CA ILE A 75 -0.42 20.97 -12.74
C ILE A 75 0.02 19.68 -12.00
N GLY A 76 -0.26 19.60 -10.70
CA GLY A 76 0.05 18.43 -9.90
C GLY A 76 -0.63 17.15 -10.39
N ILE A 77 -1.92 17.20 -10.74
CA ILE A 77 -2.61 16.01 -11.23
C ILE A 77 -2.09 15.58 -12.61
N VAL A 78 -1.80 16.53 -13.50
CA VAL A 78 -1.24 16.23 -14.81
C VAL A 78 0.14 15.59 -14.67
N LEU A 79 1.02 16.14 -13.82
CA LEU A 79 2.33 15.55 -13.54
C LEU A 79 2.18 14.11 -13.01
N GLY A 80 1.28 13.88 -12.06
CA GLY A 80 1.04 12.54 -11.52
C GLY A 80 0.47 11.56 -12.55
N LEU A 81 -0.40 12.02 -13.46
CA LEU A 81 -0.90 11.21 -14.59
C LEU A 81 0.21 10.86 -15.58
N MET A 82 1.18 11.76 -15.81
CA MET A 82 2.35 11.47 -16.63
C MET A 82 3.18 10.31 -16.06
N LEU A 83 3.29 10.21 -14.73
CA LEU A 83 4.03 9.12 -14.06
C LEU A 83 3.36 7.74 -14.22
N VAL A 84 2.07 7.70 -14.52
CA VAL A 84 1.29 6.46 -14.69
C VAL A 84 0.76 6.29 -16.12
N HIS A 85 1.36 6.99 -17.08
CA HIS A 85 0.90 6.96 -18.46
C HIS A 85 0.94 5.52 -19.02
N PRO A 86 -0.10 5.07 -19.76
CA PRO A 86 -0.20 3.68 -20.25
C PRO A 86 0.97 3.23 -21.13
N ASN A 87 1.65 4.16 -21.81
CA ASN A 87 2.82 3.83 -22.63
C ASN A 87 4.08 3.56 -21.80
N LEU A 88 4.07 3.84 -20.50
CA LEU A 88 5.17 3.50 -19.61
C LEU A 88 4.98 2.07 -19.10
N PRO A 89 5.96 1.17 -19.27
CA PRO A 89 5.89 -0.17 -18.71
C PRO A 89 5.87 -0.05 -17.17
N ASN A 90 5.02 -0.84 -16.53
CA ASN A 90 4.90 -0.81 -15.07
C ASN A 90 6.22 -1.23 -14.41
N ALA A 91 6.70 -0.47 -13.42
CA ALA A 91 7.96 -0.74 -12.72
C ALA A 91 8.01 -2.16 -12.12
N TYR A 92 6.87 -2.67 -11.64
CA TYR A 92 6.80 -4.03 -11.07
C TYR A 92 6.91 -5.12 -12.13
N GLN A 93 6.29 -4.93 -13.30
CA GLN A 93 6.43 -5.85 -14.45
C GLN A 93 7.86 -5.84 -14.99
N VAL A 94 8.54 -4.70 -14.94
CA VAL A 94 9.96 -4.60 -15.31
C VAL A 94 10.83 -5.31 -14.27
N ALA A 95 10.55 -5.14 -12.99
CA ALA A 95 11.27 -5.82 -11.92
C ALA A 95 11.06 -7.34 -11.92
N SER A 96 9.90 -7.82 -12.39
CA SER A 96 9.60 -9.26 -12.55
C SER A 96 10.21 -9.87 -13.83
N GLY A 97 10.63 -9.04 -14.78
CA GLY A 97 11.08 -9.50 -16.09
C GLY A 97 9.96 -9.71 -17.12
N ASP A 98 8.70 -9.39 -16.76
CA ASP A 98 7.53 -9.53 -17.66
C ASP A 98 7.46 -8.39 -18.67
N ALA A 99 8.16 -7.29 -18.43
CA ALA A 99 8.29 -6.17 -19.36
C ALA A 99 9.73 -5.63 -19.38
N SER A 100 10.08 -4.98 -20.48
CA SER A 100 11.38 -4.28 -20.61
C SER A 100 11.20 -2.79 -20.34
N PRO A 101 12.12 -2.13 -19.64
CA PRO A 101 12.10 -0.69 -19.47
C PRO A 101 12.31 0.02 -20.80
N ILE A 102 11.76 1.23 -20.94
CA ILE A 102 12.09 2.09 -22.09
C ILE A 102 13.49 2.67 -21.85
N ILE A 103 14.44 2.32 -22.71
CA ILE A 103 15.80 2.88 -22.58
C ILE A 103 15.88 4.22 -23.32
N MET A 104 15.91 5.31 -22.57
CA MET A 104 16.07 6.65 -23.12
C MET A 104 17.55 7.01 -23.19
N PHE A 105 17.94 7.68 -24.26
CA PHE A 105 19.34 8.07 -24.55
C PHE A 105 20.36 6.92 -24.49
N GLY A 106 19.90 5.67 -24.62
CA GLY A 106 20.75 4.47 -24.62
C GLY A 106 21.19 3.97 -23.23
N PHE A 107 20.89 4.68 -22.14
CA PHE A 107 21.36 4.30 -20.80
C PHE A 107 20.40 4.58 -19.63
N ILE A 108 19.30 5.33 -19.82
CA ILE A 108 18.36 5.64 -18.75
C ILE A 108 17.14 4.71 -18.86
N PRO A 109 16.93 3.77 -17.93
CA PRO A 109 15.73 2.98 -17.90
C PRO A 109 14.56 3.81 -17.36
N VAL A 110 13.50 3.95 -18.16
CA VAL A 110 12.27 4.68 -17.79
C VAL A 110 11.14 3.68 -17.65
N VAL A 111 10.43 3.79 -16.53
CA VAL A 111 9.30 2.95 -16.16
C VAL A 111 8.13 3.81 -15.67
N GLY A 112 6.94 3.21 -15.57
CA GLY A 112 5.77 3.84 -14.99
C GLY A 112 5.64 3.52 -13.50
N TYR A 113 5.07 4.45 -12.76
CA TYR A 113 5.00 4.41 -11.29
C TYR A 113 3.57 4.16 -10.78
N GLN A 114 2.78 3.32 -11.48
CA GLN A 114 1.44 2.94 -11.08
C GLN A 114 1.46 2.34 -9.65
N GLY A 115 0.56 2.82 -8.80
CA GLY A 115 0.46 2.34 -7.41
C GLY A 115 1.48 2.90 -6.43
N THR A 116 2.52 3.62 -6.88
CA THR A 116 3.55 4.17 -5.99
C THR A 116 3.13 5.48 -5.34
N VAL A 117 3.68 5.80 -4.18
CA VAL A 117 3.38 7.04 -3.44
C VAL A 117 4.57 7.99 -3.43
N LEU A 118 5.75 7.46 -3.14
CA LEU A 118 6.91 8.26 -2.80
C LEU A 118 7.48 9.04 -4.00
N PRO A 119 7.65 8.46 -5.20
CA PRO A 119 8.05 9.21 -6.39
C PRO A 119 7.11 10.37 -6.71
N ALA A 120 5.78 10.11 -6.63
CA ALA A 120 4.76 11.11 -6.90
C ALA A 120 4.73 12.23 -5.86
N PHE A 121 4.95 11.90 -4.58
CA PHE A 121 5.03 12.89 -3.51
C PHE A 121 6.22 13.83 -3.70
N ILE A 122 7.41 13.26 -3.95
CA ILE A 122 8.64 14.05 -4.13
C ILE A 122 8.55 14.90 -5.41
N SER A 123 8.06 14.32 -6.51
CA SER A 123 7.82 15.06 -7.75
C SER A 123 6.82 16.20 -7.53
N GLY A 124 5.75 15.94 -6.79
CA GLY A 124 4.74 16.95 -6.46
C GLY A 124 5.29 18.06 -5.55
N PHE A 125 6.12 17.74 -4.56
CA PHE A 125 6.78 18.72 -3.68
C PHE A 125 7.75 19.61 -4.46
N ILE A 126 8.64 19.00 -5.25
CA ILE A 126 9.62 19.73 -6.06
C ILE A 126 8.91 20.58 -7.12
N GLY A 127 7.89 20.02 -7.80
CA GLY A 127 7.12 20.72 -8.82
C GLY A 127 6.37 21.94 -8.28
N ALA A 128 5.73 21.81 -7.11
CA ALA A 128 5.08 22.95 -6.46
C ALA A 128 6.07 24.05 -6.07
N LYS A 129 7.27 23.68 -5.60
CA LYS A 129 8.32 24.64 -5.28
C LYS A 129 8.87 25.31 -6.55
N LEU A 130 9.05 24.55 -7.62
CA LEU A 130 9.49 25.05 -8.93
C LEU A 130 8.46 26.06 -9.47
N GLU A 131 7.18 25.72 -9.50
CA GLU A 131 6.09 26.60 -9.94
C GLU A 131 6.12 27.93 -9.19
N ARG A 132 6.17 27.88 -7.87
CA ARG A 132 6.21 29.11 -7.04
C ARG A 132 7.44 29.97 -7.31
N ASN A 133 8.57 29.36 -7.65
CA ASN A 133 9.77 30.12 -7.98
C ASN A 133 9.70 30.73 -9.39
N LEU A 134 9.16 29.99 -10.37
CA LEU A 134 8.97 30.48 -11.73
C LEU A 134 8.01 31.68 -11.78
N ARG A 135 6.90 31.63 -11.02
CA ARG A 135 5.95 32.76 -10.90
C ARG A 135 6.55 34.05 -10.34
N LYS A 136 7.71 33.99 -9.69
CA LYS A 136 8.42 35.20 -9.22
C LYS A 136 9.30 35.85 -10.30
N VAL A 137 9.62 35.09 -11.34
CA VAL A 137 10.59 35.51 -12.38
C VAL A 137 9.91 35.76 -13.72
N ILE A 138 8.83 35.01 -14.00
CA ILE A 138 8.08 35.14 -15.25
C ILE A 138 7.15 36.36 -15.15
N PRO A 139 7.14 37.26 -16.16
CA PRO A 139 6.21 38.37 -16.22
C PRO A 139 4.73 37.90 -16.22
N ASP A 140 3.83 38.65 -15.56
CA ASP A 140 2.41 38.30 -15.44
C ASP A 140 1.73 38.03 -16.77
N SER A 141 2.13 38.74 -17.83
CA SER A 141 1.59 38.56 -19.20
C SER A 141 1.88 37.18 -19.80
N LEU A 142 2.93 36.49 -19.34
CA LEU A 142 3.36 35.19 -19.83
C LEU A 142 3.17 34.07 -18.80
N ASP A 143 2.85 34.41 -17.55
CA ASP A 143 2.77 33.45 -16.44
C ASP A 143 1.76 32.32 -16.71
N LEU A 144 0.60 32.64 -17.26
CA LEU A 144 -0.45 31.67 -17.56
C LEU A 144 -0.01 30.57 -18.56
N LEU A 145 0.91 30.89 -19.46
CA LEU A 145 1.40 29.97 -20.49
C LEU A 145 2.73 29.34 -20.12
N LEU A 146 3.74 30.16 -19.74
CA LEU A 146 5.10 29.70 -19.56
C LEU A 146 5.30 28.92 -18.26
N THR A 147 4.66 29.33 -17.17
CA THR A 147 4.84 28.65 -15.89
C THR A 147 4.36 27.19 -15.93
N PRO A 148 3.11 26.85 -16.34
CA PRO A 148 2.70 25.46 -16.44
C PRO A 148 3.53 24.65 -17.43
N PHE A 149 3.89 25.24 -18.59
CA PHE A 149 4.71 24.62 -19.61
C PHE A 149 6.07 24.23 -19.05
N LEU A 150 6.78 25.17 -18.44
CA LEU A 150 8.12 24.92 -17.88
C LEU A 150 8.08 23.95 -16.71
N VAL A 151 7.10 24.06 -15.81
CA VAL A 151 6.93 23.11 -14.70
C VAL A 151 6.74 21.70 -15.22
N LEU A 152 5.81 21.48 -16.15
CA LEU A 152 5.55 20.14 -16.70
C LEU A 152 6.76 19.63 -17.50
N ALA A 153 7.40 20.45 -18.31
CA ALA A 153 8.58 20.06 -19.09
C ALA A 153 9.76 19.66 -18.19
N ILE A 154 10.11 20.51 -17.23
CA ILE A 154 11.22 20.24 -16.31
C ILE A 154 10.90 19.05 -15.40
N MET A 155 9.69 19.02 -14.84
CA MET A 155 9.30 17.96 -13.92
C MET A 155 9.08 16.61 -14.59
N SER A 156 8.67 16.55 -15.86
CA SER A 156 8.61 15.28 -16.60
C SER A 156 10.01 14.66 -16.75
N VAL A 157 11.00 15.46 -17.13
CA VAL A 157 12.39 15.02 -17.23
C VAL A 157 12.92 14.59 -15.85
N LEU A 158 12.78 15.46 -14.85
CA LEU A 158 13.30 15.19 -13.52
C LEU A 158 12.63 13.96 -12.87
N SER A 159 11.32 13.82 -13.01
CA SER A 159 10.56 12.72 -12.41
C SER A 159 10.82 11.38 -13.07
N LEU A 160 10.90 11.34 -14.42
CA LEU A 160 11.07 10.09 -15.15
C LEU A 160 12.55 9.66 -15.22
N PHE A 161 13.49 10.60 -15.30
CA PHE A 161 14.91 10.27 -15.56
C PHE A 161 15.79 10.33 -14.31
N ALA A 162 15.38 11.00 -13.24
CA ALA A 162 16.15 11.09 -12.02
C ALA A 162 15.40 10.51 -10.81
N ILE A 163 14.24 11.07 -10.45
CA ILE A 163 13.49 10.65 -9.26
C ILE A 163 13.06 9.19 -9.40
N GLY A 164 12.47 8.84 -10.54
CA GLY A 164 11.96 7.51 -10.79
C GLY A 164 13.01 6.41 -10.70
N PRO A 165 14.11 6.46 -11.46
CA PRO A 165 15.19 5.46 -11.39
C PRO A 165 15.78 5.28 -9.99
N VAL A 166 15.93 6.38 -9.22
CA VAL A 166 16.41 6.30 -7.83
C VAL A 166 15.45 5.49 -6.95
N PHE A 167 14.14 5.72 -7.09
CA PHE A 167 13.16 4.96 -6.31
C PHE A 167 13.00 3.52 -6.78
N HIS A 168 13.15 3.25 -8.07
CA HIS A 168 13.18 1.88 -8.57
C HIS A 168 14.36 1.08 -7.98
N GLN A 169 15.55 1.69 -7.90
CA GLN A 169 16.68 1.05 -7.22
C GLN A 169 16.40 0.78 -5.73
N LEU A 170 15.72 1.70 -5.04
CA LEU A 170 15.29 1.50 -3.65
C LEU A 170 14.33 0.31 -3.52
N GLU A 171 13.38 0.15 -4.46
CA GLU A 171 12.48 -1.00 -4.51
C GLU A 171 13.23 -2.33 -4.63
N VAL A 172 14.22 -2.39 -5.52
CA VAL A 172 15.08 -3.59 -5.69
C VAL A 172 15.86 -3.90 -4.42
N VAL A 173 16.41 -2.88 -3.74
CA VAL A 173 17.10 -3.05 -2.45
C VAL A 173 16.16 -3.61 -1.39
N VAL A 174 14.93 -3.09 -1.29
CA VAL A 174 13.91 -3.58 -0.34
C VAL A 174 13.53 -5.02 -0.64
N LEU A 175 13.35 -5.38 -1.91
CA LEU A 175 13.06 -6.75 -2.34
C LEU A 175 14.17 -7.72 -1.91
N ASN A 176 15.42 -7.39 -2.21
CA ASN A 176 16.57 -8.21 -1.87
C ASN A 176 16.78 -8.36 -0.35
N ALA A 177 16.59 -7.27 0.40
CA ALA A 177 16.62 -7.30 1.85
C ALA A 177 15.53 -8.20 2.43
N THR A 178 14.33 -8.16 1.85
CA THR A 178 13.21 -9.03 2.29
C THR A 178 13.49 -10.50 1.99
N LYS A 179 14.01 -10.82 0.80
CA LYS A 179 14.43 -12.21 0.45
C LYS A 179 15.47 -12.73 1.43
N TRP A 180 16.48 -11.92 1.74
CA TRP A 180 17.51 -12.27 2.73
C TRP A 180 16.89 -12.49 4.12
N THR A 181 16.00 -11.60 4.54
CA THR A 181 15.32 -11.68 5.86
C THR A 181 14.47 -12.95 5.98
N LEU A 182 13.79 -13.38 4.90
CA LEU A 182 13.01 -14.63 4.89
C LEU A 182 13.84 -15.86 5.21
N GLY A 183 15.14 -15.84 4.90
CA GLY A 183 16.08 -16.93 5.22
C GLY A 183 16.53 -16.98 6.67
N LEU A 184 16.17 -16.01 7.53
CA LEU A 184 16.63 -15.98 8.92
C LEU A 184 15.91 -17.04 9.78
N PRO A 185 16.65 -17.77 10.63
CA PRO A 185 16.09 -18.84 11.45
C PRO A 185 15.38 -18.33 12.71
N PHE A 186 14.83 -19.24 13.51
CA PHE A 186 14.31 -19.04 14.87
C PHE A 186 13.18 -17.99 14.99
N GLY A 187 12.37 -17.81 13.94
CA GLY A 187 11.28 -16.85 13.94
C GLY A 187 11.71 -15.40 13.71
N ILE A 188 13.01 -15.12 13.57
CA ILE A 188 13.54 -13.76 13.34
C ILE A 188 12.96 -13.16 12.06
N ALA A 189 12.85 -13.96 10.99
CA ALA A 189 12.22 -13.54 9.74
C ALA A 189 10.82 -12.96 9.98
N GLY A 190 10.00 -13.71 10.70
CA GLY A 190 8.63 -13.29 11.02
C GLY A 190 8.55 -12.08 11.94
N LEU A 191 9.44 -12.01 12.93
CA LEU A 191 9.50 -10.85 13.83
C LEU A 191 9.85 -9.57 13.05
N LEU A 192 10.84 -9.63 12.17
CA LEU A 192 11.27 -8.47 11.40
C LEU A 192 10.24 -8.10 10.32
N ILE A 193 9.81 -9.05 9.50
CA ILE A 193 8.86 -8.75 8.41
C ILE A 193 7.50 -8.36 9.00
N GLY A 194 6.96 -9.15 9.94
CA GLY A 194 5.70 -8.84 10.60
C GLY A 194 5.69 -7.49 11.33
N GLY A 195 6.85 -7.08 11.88
CA GLY A 195 7.01 -5.79 12.55
C GLY A 195 7.19 -4.61 11.60
N PHE A 196 8.02 -4.74 10.58
CA PHE A 196 8.47 -3.60 9.78
C PHE A 196 7.79 -3.46 8.41
N GLN A 197 7.10 -4.50 7.91
CA GLN A 197 6.46 -4.48 6.60
C GLN A 197 5.52 -3.28 6.42
N GLN A 198 4.80 -2.87 7.46
CA GLN A 198 3.88 -1.74 7.39
C GLN A 198 4.59 -0.38 7.21
N LEU A 199 5.85 -0.24 7.58
CA LEU A 199 6.65 0.94 7.20
C LEU A 199 6.87 0.99 5.69
N ILE A 200 7.08 -0.16 5.06
CA ILE A 200 7.22 -0.27 3.60
C ILE A 200 5.88 0.05 2.93
N VAL A 201 4.75 -0.37 3.50
CA VAL A 201 3.41 0.01 3.01
C VAL A 201 3.22 1.52 3.00
N VAL A 202 3.67 2.22 4.05
CA VAL A 202 3.58 3.70 4.14
C VAL A 202 4.32 4.39 2.98
N THR A 203 5.41 3.82 2.49
CA THR A 203 6.18 4.36 1.34
C THR A 203 5.52 4.08 0.00
N GLY A 204 4.59 3.11 -0.06
CA GLY A 204 3.97 2.65 -1.31
C GLY A 204 4.85 1.68 -2.14
N ILE A 205 6.03 1.31 -1.65
CA ILE A 205 6.96 0.40 -2.34
C ILE A 205 6.49 -1.07 -2.23
N HIS A 206 5.60 -1.38 -1.29
CA HIS A 206 5.19 -2.75 -0.94
C HIS A 206 4.60 -3.56 -2.10
N HIS A 207 4.15 -2.94 -3.17
CA HIS A 207 3.63 -3.65 -4.34
C HIS A 207 4.68 -4.54 -5.04
N ILE A 208 5.98 -4.27 -4.86
CA ILE A 208 7.07 -5.14 -5.34
C ILE A 208 6.98 -6.55 -4.74
N PHE A 209 6.36 -6.69 -3.58
CA PHE A 209 6.19 -7.97 -2.92
C PHE A 209 5.24 -8.94 -3.63
N ASN A 210 4.35 -8.45 -4.50
CA ASN A 210 3.54 -9.31 -5.36
C ASN A 210 4.44 -10.21 -6.22
N PHE A 211 5.53 -9.67 -6.74
CA PHE A 211 6.53 -10.44 -7.46
C PHE A 211 7.21 -11.49 -6.56
N LEU A 212 7.58 -11.12 -5.34
CA LEU A 212 8.15 -12.05 -4.37
C LEU A 212 7.20 -13.22 -4.08
N GLU A 213 5.89 -12.93 -3.89
CA GLU A 213 4.87 -13.96 -3.65
C GLU A 213 4.74 -14.93 -4.83
N VAL A 214 4.70 -14.39 -6.08
CA VAL A 214 4.67 -15.22 -7.31
C VAL A 214 5.90 -16.12 -7.38
N GLN A 215 7.09 -15.58 -7.13
CA GLN A 215 8.33 -16.34 -7.16
C GLN A 215 8.35 -17.46 -6.10
N LEU A 216 7.94 -17.16 -4.86
CA LEU A 216 7.88 -18.18 -3.79
C LEU A 216 6.91 -19.31 -4.13
N LEU A 217 5.78 -19.00 -4.76
CA LEU A 217 4.82 -20.02 -5.23
C LEU A 217 5.40 -20.87 -6.37
N ALA A 218 6.08 -20.24 -7.33
CA ALA A 218 6.72 -20.95 -8.44
C ALA A 218 7.85 -21.87 -7.98
N ASP A 219 8.68 -21.38 -7.06
CA ASP A 219 9.87 -22.12 -6.58
C ASP A 219 9.53 -23.25 -5.60
N ASN A 220 8.55 -23.02 -4.71
CA ASN A 220 8.28 -23.88 -3.55
C ASN A 220 6.86 -24.44 -3.50
N GLY A 221 5.95 -24.01 -4.41
CA GLY A 221 4.52 -24.32 -4.33
C GLY A 221 3.83 -23.71 -3.11
N ARG A 222 4.55 -22.90 -2.31
CA ARG A 222 4.07 -22.31 -1.06
C ARG A 222 4.64 -20.91 -0.84
N ASN A 223 3.84 -20.05 -0.22
CA ASN A 223 4.16 -18.66 0.02
C ASN A 223 4.24 -18.35 1.52
N ALA A 224 5.43 -18.42 2.08
CA ALA A 224 5.65 -18.12 3.51
C ALA A 224 5.54 -16.61 3.79
N PHE A 225 5.82 -15.74 2.82
CA PHE A 225 5.75 -14.29 2.99
C PHE A 225 4.31 -13.81 3.25
N ASN A 226 3.30 -14.46 2.64
CA ASN A 226 1.88 -14.12 2.84
C ASN A 226 1.45 -14.23 4.32
N ALA A 227 1.94 -15.21 5.07
CA ALA A 227 1.64 -15.33 6.50
C ALA A 227 2.18 -14.14 7.30
N LEU A 228 3.36 -13.64 6.95
CA LEU A 228 4.01 -12.52 7.64
C LEU A 228 3.33 -11.18 7.34
N ILE A 229 2.93 -10.95 6.09
CA ILE A 229 2.15 -9.75 5.75
C ILE A 229 0.73 -9.81 6.33
N SER A 230 0.12 -11.00 6.41
CA SER A 230 -1.17 -11.19 7.10
C SER A 230 -1.06 -10.84 8.58
N ALA A 231 0.02 -11.25 9.27
CA ALA A 231 0.27 -10.89 10.66
C ALA A 231 0.45 -9.36 10.83
N ALA A 232 1.23 -8.73 9.96
CA ALA A 232 1.45 -7.27 9.96
C ALA A 232 0.13 -6.51 9.74
N THR A 233 -0.70 -6.96 8.80
CA THR A 233 -2.01 -6.38 8.48
C THR A 233 -2.98 -6.55 9.64
N ALA A 234 -3.03 -7.73 10.26
CA ALA A 234 -3.85 -8.02 11.43
C ALA A 234 -3.46 -7.13 12.63
N GLY A 235 -2.17 -6.84 12.81
CA GLY A 235 -1.69 -5.89 13.80
C GLY A 235 -2.27 -4.48 13.61
N GLN A 236 -2.38 -4.00 12.37
CA GLN A 236 -3.01 -2.70 12.08
C GLN A 236 -4.52 -2.71 12.42
N ALA A 237 -5.21 -3.82 12.12
CA ALA A 237 -6.61 -3.99 12.47
C ALA A 237 -6.86 -3.92 13.99
N GLY A 238 -6.04 -4.62 14.78
CA GLY A 238 -6.13 -4.60 16.24
C GLY A 238 -5.92 -3.23 16.84
N ALA A 239 -4.91 -2.51 16.36
CA ALA A 239 -4.60 -1.16 16.85
C ALA A 239 -5.72 -0.16 16.54
N VAL A 240 -6.23 -0.14 15.30
CA VAL A 240 -7.31 0.78 14.94
C VAL A 240 -8.62 0.43 15.65
N LEU A 241 -8.91 -0.86 15.88
CA LEU A 241 -10.06 -1.30 16.66
C LEU A 241 -9.98 -0.82 18.11
N ALA A 242 -8.80 -0.88 18.73
CA ALA A 242 -8.58 -0.35 20.08
C ALA A 242 -8.87 1.16 20.15
N VAL A 243 -8.43 1.93 19.14
CA VAL A 243 -8.76 3.36 19.04
C VAL A 243 -10.26 3.57 18.91
N ALA A 244 -10.94 2.80 18.03
CA ALA A 244 -12.38 2.90 17.79
C ALA A 244 -13.19 2.68 19.06
N ILE A 245 -12.80 1.71 19.88
CA ILE A 245 -13.49 1.38 21.14
C ILE A 245 -13.17 2.42 22.22
N LYS A 246 -11.92 2.83 22.35
CA LYS A 246 -11.46 3.70 23.45
C LYS A 246 -11.84 5.17 23.27
N THR A 247 -11.87 5.68 22.04
CA THR A 247 -12.17 7.10 21.81
C THR A 247 -13.62 7.46 22.14
N LYS A 248 -13.83 8.67 22.66
CA LYS A 248 -15.16 9.26 22.85
C LYS A 248 -15.57 10.17 21.68
N ASP A 249 -14.63 10.55 20.83
CA ASP A 249 -14.88 11.43 19.69
C ASP A 249 -15.65 10.68 18.58
N LYS A 250 -16.84 11.20 18.22
CA LYS A 250 -17.71 10.60 17.22
C LYS A 250 -17.08 10.62 15.81
N LYS A 251 -16.29 11.66 15.48
CA LYS A 251 -15.63 11.78 14.15
C LYS A 251 -14.54 10.73 14.01
N ILE A 252 -13.78 10.48 15.08
CA ILE A 252 -12.76 9.42 15.07
C ILE A 252 -13.42 8.05 14.95
N LYS A 253 -14.51 7.77 15.68
CA LYS A 253 -15.27 6.52 15.56
C LYS A 253 -15.76 6.25 14.14
N GLN A 254 -16.30 7.28 13.47
CA GLN A 254 -16.81 7.18 12.09
C GLN A 254 -15.72 6.78 11.08
N ILE A 255 -14.45 7.07 11.36
CA ILE A 255 -13.32 6.67 10.53
C ILE A 255 -12.76 5.32 11.00
N ALA A 256 -12.61 5.14 12.31
CA ALA A 256 -11.90 4.01 12.88
C ALA A 256 -12.61 2.67 12.67
N TYR A 257 -13.93 2.58 12.83
CA TYR A 257 -14.67 1.33 12.62
C TYR A 257 -14.60 0.82 11.17
N PRO A 258 -14.90 1.65 10.14
CA PRO A 258 -14.74 1.21 8.75
C PRO A 258 -13.27 0.87 8.41
N SER A 259 -12.31 1.60 8.98
CA SER A 259 -10.89 1.31 8.78
C SER A 259 -10.47 -0.02 9.43
N ALA A 260 -11.04 -0.37 10.60
CA ALA A 260 -10.81 -1.67 11.23
C ALA A 260 -11.37 -2.80 10.34
N LEU A 261 -12.59 -2.63 9.82
CA LEU A 261 -13.21 -3.59 8.92
C LEU A 261 -12.37 -3.77 7.64
N SER A 262 -11.92 -2.67 7.03
CA SER A 262 -11.04 -2.72 5.86
C SER A 262 -9.76 -3.51 6.14
N ALA A 263 -9.10 -3.27 7.28
CA ALA A 263 -7.87 -3.98 7.65
C ALA A 263 -8.12 -5.49 7.92
N VAL A 264 -9.26 -5.85 8.52
CA VAL A 264 -9.67 -7.25 8.70
C VAL A 264 -9.92 -7.95 7.36
N LEU A 265 -10.35 -7.19 6.34
CA LEU A 265 -10.49 -7.67 4.96
C LEU A 265 -9.17 -7.63 4.16
N GLY A 266 -8.05 -7.30 4.81
CA GLY A 266 -6.72 -7.35 4.20
C GLY A 266 -6.19 -6.02 3.66
N ILE A 267 -6.89 -4.91 3.83
CA ILE A 267 -6.54 -3.60 3.26
C ILE A 267 -6.23 -2.61 4.36
N THR A 268 -4.97 -2.25 4.48
CA THR A 268 -4.41 -1.52 5.63
C THR A 268 -4.38 -0.01 5.48
N GLU A 269 -4.42 0.53 4.27
CA GLU A 269 -4.25 1.97 4.00
C GLU A 269 -5.24 2.84 4.81
N PRO A 270 -6.53 2.50 4.92
CA PRO A 270 -7.46 3.27 5.74
C PRO A 270 -7.10 3.24 7.23
N ALA A 271 -6.66 2.08 7.73
CA ALA A 271 -6.26 1.92 9.12
C ALA A 271 -4.97 2.69 9.43
N ILE A 272 -3.98 2.58 8.53
CA ILE A 272 -2.68 3.25 8.67
C ILE A 272 -2.87 4.77 8.59
N PHE A 273 -3.37 5.27 7.48
CA PHE A 273 -3.41 6.71 7.21
C PHE A 273 -4.58 7.42 7.90
N GLY A 274 -5.70 6.73 8.13
CA GLY A 274 -6.87 7.28 8.80
C GLY A 274 -6.68 7.46 10.30
N ILE A 275 -6.04 6.50 10.95
CA ILE A 275 -5.98 6.42 12.41
C ILE A 275 -4.57 6.16 12.94
N ASN A 276 -3.93 5.01 12.58
CA ASN A 276 -2.77 4.53 13.31
C ASN A 276 -1.57 5.46 13.17
N LEU A 277 -1.24 5.88 11.95
CA LEU A 277 -0.15 6.81 11.66
C LEU A 277 -0.48 8.25 12.09
N ARG A 278 -1.76 8.63 12.06
CA ARG A 278 -2.22 9.94 12.52
C ARG A 278 -1.84 10.19 13.98
N PHE A 279 -1.98 9.18 14.84
CA PHE A 279 -1.63 9.26 16.26
C PHE A 279 -0.24 8.70 16.57
N VAL A 280 0.46 8.13 15.60
CA VAL A 280 1.80 7.53 15.66
C VAL A 280 1.90 6.33 16.61
N ARG A 281 1.53 6.50 17.90
CA ARG A 281 1.62 5.43 18.90
C ARG A 281 0.82 4.17 18.52
N PRO A 282 -0.46 4.25 18.05
CA PRO A 282 -1.19 3.07 17.57
C PRO A 282 -0.44 2.35 16.45
N PHE A 283 0.23 3.09 15.55
CA PHE A 283 1.02 2.49 14.47
C PHE A 283 2.19 1.65 15.02
N VAL A 284 2.91 2.19 16.01
CA VAL A 284 4.00 1.44 16.66
C VAL A 284 3.47 0.19 17.39
N MET A 285 2.33 0.32 18.09
CA MET A 285 1.73 -0.84 18.76
C MET A 285 1.24 -1.90 17.76
N ALA A 286 0.76 -1.46 16.59
CA ALA A 286 0.40 -2.35 15.48
C ALA A 286 1.62 -3.12 14.95
N MET A 287 2.78 -2.45 14.82
CA MET A 287 4.04 -3.08 14.44
C MET A 287 4.46 -4.16 15.44
N VAL A 288 4.32 -3.90 16.74
CA VAL A 288 4.62 -4.89 17.80
C VAL A 288 3.67 -6.09 17.70
N GLY A 289 2.38 -5.86 17.47
CA GLY A 289 1.41 -6.94 17.25
C GLY A 289 1.73 -7.77 15.99
N GLY A 290 2.07 -7.09 14.89
CA GLY A 290 2.52 -7.74 13.66
C GLY A 290 3.80 -8.57 13.85
N ALA A 291 4.76 -8.05 14.61
CA ALA A 291 5.99 -8.77 14.98
C ALA A 291 5.68 -10.04 15.79
N ALA A 292 4.78 -9.97 16.77
CA ALA A 292 4.39 -11.12 17.60
C ALA A 292 3.71 -12.22 16.76
N GLY A 293 2.74 -11.86 15.91
CA GLY A 293 2.09 -12.83 15.01
C GLY A 293 3.03 -13.35 13.94
N GLY A 294 3.87 -12.48 13.36
CA GLY A 294 4.88 -12.88 12.38
C GLY A 294 5.92 -13.85 12.97
N PHE A 295 6.37 -13.59 14.19
CA PHE A 295 7.24 -14.52 14.93
C PHE A 295 6.58 -15.90 15.06
N PHE A 296 5.31 -15.92 15.50
CA PHE A 296 4.52 -17.15 15.59
C PHE A 296 4.44 -17.86 14.23
N ALA A 297 4.04 -17.13 13.17
CA ALA A 297 3.94 -17.69 11.82
C ALA A 297 5.24 -18.33 11.34
N SER A 298 6.37 -17.68 11.62
CA SER A 298 7.70 -18.15 11.20
C SER A 298 8.15 -19.39 11.98
N ILE A 299 7.88 -19.45 13.29
CA ILE A 299 8.17 -20.64 14.13
C ILE A 299 7.37 -21.85 13.66
N PHE A 300 6.08 -21.67 13.36
CA PHE A 300 5.19 -22.75 12.91
C PHE A 300 5.23 -22.95 11.39
N LYS A 301 6.14 -22.26 10.67
CA LYS A 301 6.35 -22.35 9.22
C LYS A 301 5.06 -22.23 8.41
N LEU A 302 4.19 -21.31 8.82
CA LEU A 302 2.93 -21.06 8.11
C LEU A 302 3.23 -20.54 6.70
N SER A 303 2.56 -21.12 5.71
CA SER A 303 2.74 -20.77 4.31
C SER A 303 1.43 -20.93 3.54
N ALA A 304 1.08 -19.94 2.73
CA ALA A 304 -0.12 -19.90 1.92
C ALA A 304 -0.01 -20.80 0.68
N THR A 305 -1.15 -21.27 0.18
CA THR A 305 -1.28 -21.92 -1.13
C THR A 305 -1.45 -20.96 -2.28
N GLY A 306 -1.53 -19.65 -1.99
CA GLY A 306 -1.74 -18.58 -2.96
C GLY A 306 -1.12 -17.26 -2.51
N MET A 307 -1.59 -16.15 -3.09
CA MET A 307 -1.05 -14.81 -2.87
C MET A 307 -2.14 -13.74 -2.80
N ALA A 308 -1.75 -12.51 -2.51
CA ALA A 308 -2.52 -11.27 -2.59
C ALA A 308 -3.70 -11.13 -1.61
N VAL A 309 -4.14 -12.20 -0.95
CA VAL A 309 -5.26 -12.17 0.00
C VAL A 309 -4.74 -12.43 1.40
N THR A 310 -5.12 -11.59 2.37
CA THR A 310 -4.60 -11.62 3.74
C THR A 310 -5.70 -11.54 4.78
N VAL A 311 -5.37 -11.75 6.03
CA VAL A 311 -6.25 -11.71 7.23
C VAL A 311 -7.44 -12.65 7.08
N ILE A 312 -8.69 -12.21 7.25
CA ILE A 312 -9.87 -13.11 7.20
C ILE A 312 -10.05 -13.75 5.83
N PRO A 313 -10.04 -13.00 4.71
CA PRO A 313 -10.09 -13.65 3.38
C PRO A 313 -8.91 -14.60 3.14
N GLY A 314 -7.73 -14.27 3.67
CA GLY A 314 -6.52 -15.11 3.59
C GLY A 314 -6.67 -16.48 4.24
N THR A 315 -7.62 -16.68 5.17
CA THR A 315 -7.85 -17.98 5.83
C THR A 315 -8.01 -19.12 4.82
N LEU A 316 -8.59 -18.86 3.66
CA LEU A 316 -8.79 -19.83 2.60
C LEU A 316 -7.49 -20.33 1.94
N LEU A 317 -6.41 -19.59 2.09
CA LEU A 317 -5.09 -20.00 1.61
C LEU A 317 -4.34 -20.92 2.60
N TYR A 318 -4.94 -21.21 3.76
CA TYR A 318 -4.34 -21.99 4.85
C TYR A 318 -5.25 -23.11 5.33
N LEU A 319 -6.08 -23.71 4.45
CA LEU A 319 -7.04 -24.73 4.84
C LEU A 319 -6.39 -25.98 5.47
N ASP A 320 -5.15 -26.26 5.12
CA ASP A 320 -4.31 -27.31 5.71
C ASP A 320 -3.81 -26.97 7.13
N ASN A 321 -3.76 -25.68 7.50
CA ASN A 321 -3.27 -25.16 8.78
C ASN A 321 -4.14 -24.02 9.33
N VAL A 322 -5.45 -24.08 9.08
CA VAL A 322 -6.40 -23.00 9.40
C VAL A 322 -6.36 -22.60 10.87
N PHE A 323 -6.26 -23.55 11.77
CA PHE A 323 -6.22 -23.29 13.21
C PHE A 323 -5.00 -22.45 13.61
N MET A 324 -3.82 -22.82 13.12
CA MET A 324 -2.59 -22.06 13.41
C MET A 324 -2.60 -20.66 12.77
N TYR A 325 -3.17 -20.54 11.56
CA TYR A 325 -3.34 -19.24 10.91
C TYR A 325 -4.27 -18.33 11.71
N LEU A 326 -5.43 -18.81 12.13
CA LEU A 326 -6.36 -18.05 12.97
C LEU A 326 -5.74 -17.68 14.33
N LEU A 327 -4.96 -18.57 14.93
CA LEU A 327 -4.24 -18.28 16.18
C LEU A 327 -3.18 -17.17 15.96
N MET A 328 -2.46 -17.21 14.85
CA MET A 328 -1.54 -16.14 14.46
C MET A 328 -2.25 -14.79 14.33
N LEU A 329 -3.40 -14.75 13.64
CA LEU A 329 -4.21 -13.53 13.52
C LEU A 329 -4.68 -13.04 14.90
N LEU A 330 -5.14 -13.94 15.75
CA LEU A 330 -5.58 -13.61 17.11
C LEU A 330 -4.44 -13.02 17.94
N ILE A 331 -3.23 -13.59 17.85
CA ILE A 331 -2.03 -13.06 18.51
C ILE A 331 -1.72 -11.63 18.00
N SER A 332 -1.68 -11.44 16.68
CA SER A 332 -1.39 -10.11 16.10
C SER A 332 -2.41 -9.06 16.52
N ILE A 333 -3.70 -9.36 16.36
CA ILE A 333 -4.79 -8.46 16.71
C ILE A 333 -4.81 -8.21 18.22
N GLY A 334 -4.70 -9.28 19.02
CA GLY A 334 -4.78 -9.20 20.49
C GLY A 334 -3.66 -8.38 21.09
N VAL A 335 -2.41 -8.66 20.69
CA VAL A 335 -1.24 -7.91 21.19
C VAL A 335 -1.34 -6.43 20.80
N SER A 336 -1.60 -6.13 19.52
CA SER A 336 -1.72 -4.75 19.06
C SER A 336 -2.89 -4.02 19.71
N PHE A 337 -4.03 -4.69 19.88
CA PHE A 337 -5.22 -4.14 20.56
C PHE A 337 -4.92 -3.79 22.01
N VAL A 338 -4.40 -4.72 22.79
CA VAL A 338 -4.11 -4.52 24.22
C VAL A 338 -3.09 -3.41 24.40
N LEU A 339 -1.99 -3.44 23.65
CA LEU A 339 -0.96 -2.40 23.74
C LEU A 339 -1.49 -1.02 23.34
N THR A 340 -2.29 -0.94 22.28
CA THR A 340 -2.89 0.31 21.83
C THR A 340 -3.91 0.82 22.85
N TYR A 341 -4.75 -0.06 23.37
CA TYR A 341 -5.74 0.30 24.39
C TYR A 341 -5.09 0.81 25.68
N MET A 342 -4.04 0.15 26.15
CA MET A 342 -3.35 0.54 27.39
C MET A 342 -2.45 1.76 27.19
N PHE A 343 -1.61 1.79 26.16
CA PHE A 343 -0.49 2.72 26.02
C PHE A 343 -0.52 3.55 24.73
N GLY A 344 -1.19 3.04 23.67
CA GLY A 344 -1.09 3.61 22.33
C GLY A 344 -2.02 4.79 22.05
N TYR A 345 -3.15 4.92 22.73
CA TYR A 345 -4.13 5.95 22.44
C TYR A 345 -4.74 6.60 23.68
N SER A 346 -5.01 7.90 23.59
CA SER A 346 -5.78 8.68 24.57
C SER A 346 -6.44 9.87 23.85
N ASP A 347 -7.67 10.23 24.23
CA ASP A 347 -8.37 11.41 23.67
C ASP A 347 -7.63 12.72 23.91
N LYS A 348 -6.65 12.76 24.85
CA LYS A 348 -5.74 13.92 25.01
C LYS A 348 -4.92 14.20 23.74
N MET A 349 -4.67 13.20 22.92
CA MET A 349 -3.93 13.36 21.64
C MET A 349 -4.70 14.20 20.61
N LEU A 350 -6.03 14.27 20.72
CA LEU A 350 -6.88 15.10 19.85
C LEU A 350 -6.69 16.61 20.07
N LYS A 351 -6.20 17.02 21.24
CA LYS A 351 -5.97 18.43 21.57
C LYS A 351 -4.67 18.97 20.98
N ASN A 352 -3.77 18.09 20.55
CA ASN A 352 -2.46 18.45 19.99
C ASN A 352 -2.43 18.43 18.45
N GLU A 353 -3.57 18.25 17.80
CA GLU A 353 -3.79 18.33 16.34
C GLU A 353 -4.44 19.68 15.96
#